data_80e7181ae368433400712e6867a81521
#
_entry.id   80e7181ae368433400712e6867a81521
#
_cell.length_a   1.000
_cell.length_b   1.000
_cell.length_c   1.000
_cell.angle_alpha   90.00
_cell.angle_beta   90.00
_cell.angle_gamma   90.00
#
_symmetry.space_group_name_H-M   'P 1'
#
loop_
_entity.id
_entity.type
_entity.pdbx_description
1 polymer ?
#
loop_
_entity_poly.entity_id
_entity_poly.type
_entity_poly.pdbx_seq_one_letter_code
_entity_poly.pdbx_strand_id
1 'polypeptide(L)'
;MKHLILWAFLLLIVSANAQTLSERINAKNVVLVDVRTTEEFGKGSAEGAINIPLEQLEQQWTNLKDKENIVLFCRSGRRSGKAETILKKHGITAVNGGGVAQVIALQKVNLADKLQFRNDKQTTYFIKDGKSVRQVAVALGEGAVLKKHTTDVPATLIMVKGTVRFIIYGQEVVLKDLDTYQIPAAVEHEVIGVEKENVFIITKLLAD
;
A
#
# COMPACT_ATOMS: atom_id res chain seq x y z
N MET A 1 -31.21 -40.60 -49.41
CA MET A 1 -30.45 -39.38 -49.12
C MET A 1 -30.28 -39.27 -47.59
N LYS A 2 -29.07 -39.57 -47.09
CA LYS A 2 -28.77 -39.56 -45.63
C LYS A 2 -28.10 -38.26 -45.30
N HIS A 3 -28.76 -37.41 -44.51
CA HIS A 3 -28.17 -36.16 -44.01
C HIS A 3 -27.24 -36.44 -42.81
N LEU A 4 -25.94 -36.26 -43.04
CA LEU A 4 -24.92 -36.31 -42.01
C LEU A 4 -24.91 -34.94 -41.31
N ILE A 5 -25.43 -34.86 -40.08
CA ILE A 5 -25.34 -33.65 -39.25
C ILE A 5 -23.98 -33.70 -38.53
N LEU A 6 -23.07 -32.86 -38.99
CA LEU A 6 -21.73 -32.67 -38.38
C LEU A 6 -21.87 -31.73 -37.18
N TRP A 7 -21.81 -32.27 -35.97
CA TRP A 7 -21.74 -31.49 -34.72
C TRP A 7 -20.31 -30.99 -34.58
N ALA A 8 -20.08 -29.71 -34.90
CA ALA A 8 -18.85 -29.06 -34.58
C ALA A 8 -18.86 -28.70 -33.07
N PHE A 9 -18.16 -29.50 -32.26
CA PHE A 9 -17.85 -29.16 -30.88
C PHE A 9 -16.85 -28.01 -30.88
N LEU A 10 -17.32 -26.76 -30.66
CA LEU A 10 -16.47 -25.61 -30.42
C LEU A 10 -15.89 -25.74 -29.01
N LEU A 11 -14.69 -26.29 -28.90
CA LEU A 11 -13.90 -26.30 -27.68
C LEU A 11 -13.50 -24.85 -27.37
N LEU A 12 -14.28 -24.19 -26.53
CA LEU A 12 -13.86 -22.95 -25.86
C LEU A 12 -12.69 -23.30 -24.93
N ILE A 13 -11.45 -23.09 -25.42
CA ILE A 13 -10.26 -23.10 -24.57
C ILE A 13 -10.35 -21.85 -23.73
N VAL A 14 -10.95 -21.96 -22.54
CA VAL A 14 -10.80 -20.97 -21.49
C VAL A 14 -9.35 -21.08 -21.02
N SER A 15 -8.46 -20.26 -21.58
CA SER A 15 -7.15 -20.04 -21.02
C SER A 15 -7.35 -19.45 -19.62
N ALA A 16 -7.29 -20.32 -18.61
CA ALA A 16 -7.18 -19.86 -17.23
C ALA A 16 -5.83 -19.14 -17.11
N ASN A 17 -5.83 -17.83 -17.33
CA ASN A 17 -4.66 -17.01 -17.05
C ASN A 17 -4.37 -17.14 -15.55
N ALA A 18 -3.33 -17.89 -15.21
CA ALA A 18 -2.87 -17.98 -13.82
C ALA A 18 -2.49 -16.57 -13.35
N GLN A 19 -3.14 -16.14 -12.29
CA GLN A 19 -2.89 -14.82 -11.69
C GLN A 19 -1.41 -14.68 -11.32
N THR A 20 -0.77 -13.61 -11.76
CA THR A 20 0.64 -13.34 -11.45
C THR A 20 0.82 -13.07 -9.95
N LEU A 21 2.05 -13.22 -9.45
CA LEU A 21 2.35 -12.91 -8.05
C LEU A 21 2.03 -11.45 -7.70
N SER A 22 2.32 -10.50 -8.60
CA SER A 22 1.98 -9.09 -8.40
C SER A 22 0.47 -8.85 -8.28
N GLU A 23 -0.33 -9.49 -9.14
CA GLU A 23 -1.79 -9.40 -9.07
C GLU A 23 -2.33 -9.97 -7.75
N ARG A 24 -1.77 -11.10 -7.29
CA ARG A 24 -2.15 -11.71 -6.00
C ARG A 24 -1.82 -10.81 -4.81
N ILE A 25 -0.60 -10.26 -4.77
CA ILE A 25 -0.14 -9.36 -3.69
C ILE A 25 -1.01 -8.11 -3.61
N ASN A 26 -1.51 -7.60 -4.74
CA ASN A 26 -2.28 -6.36 -4.82
C ASN A 26 -3.80 -6.57 -4.88
N ALA A 27 -4.29 -7.79 -4.72
CA ALA A 27 -5.72 -8.07 -4.66
C ALA A 27 -6.31 -7.60 -3.31
N LYS A 28 -7.56 -7.12 -3.32
CA LYS A 28 -8.22 -6.61 -2.10
C LYS A 28 -8.36 -7.66 -0.98
N ASN A 29 -8.48 -8.94 -1.36
CA ASN A 29 -8.64 -10.07 -0.43
C ASN A 29 -7.33 -10.79 -0.11
N VAL A 30 -6.16 -10.19 -0.41
CA VAL A 30 -4.88 -10.83 -0.12
C VAL A 30 -4.64 -10.94 1.38
N VAL A 31 -4.10 -12.08 1.80
CA VAL A 31 -3.52 -12.29 3.13
C VAL A 31 -2.03 -12.53 2.96
N LEU A 32 -1.24 -11.52 3.27
CA LEU A 32 0.21 -11.59 3.27
C LEU A 32 0.69 -12.19 4.59
N VAL A 33 1.38 -13.31 4.52
CA VAL A 33 1.87 -14.03 5.72
C VAL A 33 3.39 -14.09 5.71
N ASP A 34 4.00 -13.37 6.64
CA ASP A 34 5.44 -13.44 6.89
C ASP A 34 5.74 -14.61 7.82
N VAL A 35 6.40 -15.63 7.31
CA VAL A 35 6.77 -16.82 8.10
C VAL A 35 8.18 -16.73 8.69
N ARG A 36 8.74 -15.53 8.77
CA ARG A 36 9.98 -15.26 9.50
C ARG A 36 9.73 -15.25 11.00
N THR A 37 10.80 -15.18 11.80
CA THR A 37 10.66 -14.99 13.24
C THR A 37 10.02 -13.66 13.60
N THR A 38 9.43 -13.55 14.77
CA THR A 38 8.83 -12.30 15.27
C THR A 38 9.86 -11.17 15.33
N GLU A 39 11.11 -11.48 15.66
CA GLU A 39 12.20 -10.50 15.66
C GLU A 39 12.51 -9.98 14.23
N GLU A 40 12.57 -10.88 13.22
CA GLU A 40 12.77 -10.48 11.83
C GLU A 40 11.59 -9.63 11.32
N PHE A 41 10.36 -9.98 11.70
CA PHE A 41 9.15 -9.24 11.35
C PHE A 41 9.17 -7.83 11.96
N GLY A 42 9.55 -7.69 13.23
CA GLY A 42 9.64 -6.41 13.94
C GLY A 42 10.68 -5.44 13.33
N LYS A 43 11.66 -5.95 12.57
CA LYS A 43 12.64 -5.13 11.83
C LYS A 43 12.09 -4.58 10.51
N GLY A 44 10.84 -4.93 10.15
CA GLY A 44 10.14 -4.50 8.95
C GLY A 44 9.65 -5.67 8.09
N SER A 45 8.47 -5.50 7.50
CA SER A 45 7.80 -6.46 6.63
C SER A 45 7.01 -5.77 5.54
N ALA A 46 6.35 -6.54 4.67
CA ALA A 46 5.39 -6.02 3.71
C ALA A 46 4.19 -5.40 4.43
N GLU A 47 3.66 -4.31 3.90
CA GLU A 47 2.53 -3.60 4.52
C GLU A 47 1.29 -4.49 4.61
N GLY A 48 0.63 -4.47 5.77
CA GLY A 48 -0.56 -5.28 6.03
C GLY A 48 -0.27 -6.77 6.21
N ALA A 49 1.00 -7.21 6.24
CA ALA A 49 1.33 -8.59 6.51
C ALA A 49 1.09 -8.97 7.97
N ILE A 50 0.61 -10.19 8.18
CA ILE A 50 0.58 -10.82 9.50
C ILE A 50 1.82 -11.70 9.67
N ASN A 51 2.26 -11.86 10.91
CA ASN A 51 3.38 -12.76 11.22
C ASN A 51 2.87 -14.08 11.82
N ILE A 52 3.18 -15.18 11.15
CA ILE A 52 2.99 -16.53 11.66
C ILE A 52 4.31 -17.26 11.42
N PRO A 53 5.23 -17.29 12.40
CA PRO A 53 6.50 -17.98 12.25
C PRO A 53 6.33 -19.43 11.78
N LEU A 54 7.22 -19.91 10.91
CA LEU A 54 7.13 -21.26 10.34
C LEU A 54 6.93 -22.35 11.41
N GLU A 55 7.63 -22.21 12.53
CA GLU A 55 7.60 -23.14 13.65
C GLU A 55 6.24 -23.20 14.37
N GLN A 56 5.45 -22.15 14.23
CA GLN A 56 4.10 -22.02 14.83
C GLN A 56 2.98 -22.34 13.84
N LEU A 57 3.28 -22.44 12.54
CA LEU A 57 2.27 -22.54 11.50
C LEU A 57 1.43 -23.82 11.63
N GLU A 58 2.04 -24.95 12.03
CA GLU A 58 1.32 -26.21 12.26
C GLU A 58 0.27 -26.12 13.37
N GLN A 59 0.43 -25.20 14.32
CA GLN A 59 -0.54 -24.95 15.41
C GLN A 59 -1.53 -23.84 15.08
N GLN A 60 -1.20 -22.96 14.13
CA GLN A 60 -1.98 -21.75 13.81
C GLN A 60 -2.63 -21.77 12.42
N TRP A 61 -2.55 -22.87 11.67
CA TRP A 61 -3.10 -22.94 10.30
C TRP A 61 -4.60 -22.62 10.25
N THR A 62 -5.34 -22.88 11.33
CA THR A 62 -6.78 -22.58 11.42
C THR A 62 -7.11 -21.11 11.22
N ASN A 63 -6.18 -20.18 11.52
CA ASN A 63 -6.34 -18.75 11.27
C ASN A 63 -6.39 -18.40 9.78
N LEU A 64 -5.98 -19.35 8.93
CA LEU A 64 -5.91 -19.20 7.47
C LEU A 64 -6.96 -20.03 6.74
N LYS A 65 -7.76 -20.85 7.44
CA LYS A 65 -8.66 -21.85 6.85
C LYS A 65 -9.66 -21.25 5.85
N ASP A 66 -10.21 -20.07 6.16
CA ASP A 66 -11.26 -19.44 5.34
C ASP A 66 -10.71 -18.33 4.43
N LYS A 67 -9.41 -18.34 4.17
CA LYS A 67 -8.73 -17.36 3.32
C LYS A 67 -8.45 -17.95 1.94
N GLU A 68 -8.81 -17.21 0.89
CA GLU A 68 -8.71 -17.69 -0.50
C GLU A 68 -7.41 -17.28 -1.19
N ASN A 69 -6.86 -16.11 -0.87
CA ASN A 69 -5.67 -15.56 -1.53
C ASN A 69 -4.55 -15.34 -0.51
N ILE A 70 -3.84 -16.42 -0.17
CA ILE A 70 -2.74 -16.40 0.78
C ILE A 70 -1.42 -16.35 0.04
N VAL A 71 -0.59 -15.35 0.35
CA VAL A 71 0.78 -15.24 -0.13
C VAL A 71 1.73 -15.36 1.05
N LEU A 72 2.51 -16.44 1.07
CA LEU A 72 3.51 -16.73 2.10
C LEU A 72 4.85 -16.17 1.66
N PHE A 73 5.59 -15.54 2.55
CA PHE A 73 6.95 -15.10 2.23
C PHE A 73 7.86 -15.16 3.46
N CYS A 74 9.17 -15.14 3.20
CA CYS A 74 10.17 -15.14 4.26
C CYS A 74 11.39 -14.30 3.83
N ARG A 75 12.60 -14.66 4.24
CA ARG A 75 13.81 -13.95 3.80
C ARG A 75 14.16 -14.21 2.32
N SER A 76 13.99 -15.46 1.84
CA SER A 76 14.47 -15.90 0.51
C SER A 76 13.55 -16.89 -0.21
N GLY A 77 12.34 -17.15 0.30
CA GLY A 77 11.39 -18.13 -0.28
C GLY A 77 11.51 -19.55 0.28
N ARG A 78 12.61 -19.92 0.97
CA ARG A 78 12.80 -21.30 1.44
C ARG A 78 11.84 -21.69 2.59
N ARG A 79 11.70 -20.85 3.61
CA ARG A 79 10.75 -21.08 4.71
C ARG A 79 9.30 -21.02 4.22
N SER A 80 8.97 -20.07 3.36
CA SER A 80 7.63 -19.96 2.77
C SER A 80 7.25 -21.13 1.86
N GLY A 81 8.20 -21.76 1.17
CA GLY A 81 7.94 -23.01 0.45
C GLY A 81 7.62 -24.19 1.38
N LYS A 82 8.28 -24.26 2.56
CA LYS A 82 7.91 -25.24 3.60
C LYS A 82 6.51 -24.94 4.17
N ALA A 83 6.22 -23.66 4.42
CA ALA A 83 4.92 -23.22 4.92
C ALA A 83 3.78 -23.56 3.93
N GLU A 84 4.01 -23.37 2.63
CA GLU A 84 3.08 -23.78 1.58
C GLU A 84 2.78 -25.30 1.64
N THR A 85 3.82 -26.11 1.85
CA THR A 85 3.65 -27.57 2.00
C THR A 85 2.84 -27.93 3.25
N ILE A 86 3.05 -27.23 4.38
CA ILE A 86 2.27 -27.41 5.59
C ILE A 86 0.80 -27.10 5.34
N LEU A 87 0.48 -25.90 4.81
CA LEU A 87 -0.90 -25.51 4.55
C LEU A 87 -1.61 -26.45 3.57
N LYS A 88 -0.90 -26.93 2.55
CA LYS A 88 -1.45 -27.91 1.60
C LYS A 88 -1.90 -29.21 2.27
N LYS A 89 -1.21 -29.70 3.30
CA LYS A 89 -1.63 -30.87 4.08
C LYS A 89 -2.97 -30.65 4.79
N HIS A 90 -3.27 -29.42 5.14
CA HIS A 90 -4.54 -29.01 5.77
C HIS A 90 -5.61 -28.58 4.76
N GLY A 91 -5.38 -28.81 3.45
CA GLY A 91 -6.33 -28.46 2.37
C GLY A 91 -6.37 -26.96 2.06
N ILE A 92 -5.41 -26.17 2.53
CA ILE A 92 -5.34 -24.73 2.31
C ILE A 92 -4.40 -24.44 1.12
N THR A 93 -4.91 -23.70 0.14
CA THR A 93 -4.12 -23.24 -1.01
C THR A 93 -3.44 -21.92 -0.66
N ALA A 94 -2.12 -21.89 -0.78
CA ALA A 94 -1.31 -20.69 -0.60
C ALA A 94 -0.23 -20.65 -1.69
N VAL A 95 0.35 -19.48 -1.92
CA VAL A 95 1.41 -19.27 -2.91
C VAL A 95 2.68 -18.80 -2.21
N ASN A 96 3.81 -19.40 -2.58
CA ASN A 96 5.12 -18.94 -2.14
C ASN A 96 5.48 -17.62 -2.88
N GLY A 97 5.43 -16.51 -2.17
CA GLY A 97 5.77 -15.16 -2.66
C GLY A 97 7.27 -14.85 -2.65
N GLY A 98 8.12 -15.79 -2.23
CA GLY A 98 9.58 -15.59 -2.24
C GLY A 98 10.12 -14.81 -1.03
N GLY A 99 10.98 -13.86 -1.30
CA GLY A 99 11.61 -13.01 -0.29
C GLY A 99 10.78 -11.77 0.08
N VAL A 100 10.89 -11.31 1.34
CA VAL A 100 10.20 -10.09 1.81
C VAL A 100 10.52 -8.88 0.94
N ALA A 101 11.76 -8.72 0.50
CA ALA A 101 12.14 -7.61 -0.38
C ALA A 101 11.43 -7.68 -1.75
N GLN A 102 11.22 -8.89 -2.28
CA GLN A 102 10.46 -9.10 -3.52
C GLN A 102 8.98 -8.75 -3.32
N VAL A 103 8.36 -9.19 -2.21
CA VAL A 103 6.95 -8.89 -1.92
C VAL A 103 6.76 -7.39 -1.76
N ILE A 104 7.65 -6.70 -1.02
CA ILE A 104 7.60 -5.24 -0.88
C ILE A 104 7.74 -4.54 -2.24
N ALA A 105 8.66 -5.00 -3.10
CA ALA A 105 8.89 -4.40 -4.42
C ALA A 105 7.69 -4.58 -5.38
N LEU A 106 6.89 -5.64 -5.21
CA LEU A 106 5.70 -5.90 -6.02
C LEU A 106 4.42 -5.29 -5.42
N GLN A 107 4.46 -4.87 -4.16
CA GLN A 107 3.31 -4.28 -3.46
C GLN A 107 3.14 -2.82 -3.86
N LYS A 108 1.94 -2.45 -4.27
CA LYS A 108 1.54 -1.05 -4.45
C LYS A 108 0.66 -0.61 -3.30
N VAL A 109 0.77 0.66 -2.93
CA VAL A 109 -0.15 1.32 -2.00
C VAL A 109 -1.00 2.29 -2.79
N ASN A 110 -2.33 2.18 -2.66
CA ASN A 110 -3.23 3.18 -3.18
C ASN A 110 -3.54 4.18 -2.06
N LEU A 111 -3.16 5.43 -2.24
CA LEU A 111 -3.39 6.48 -1.25
C LEU A 111 -4.88 6.71 -0.96
N ALA A 112 -5.77 6.46 -1.94
CA ALA A 112 -7.20 6.56 -1.72
C ALA A 112 -7.74 5.55 -0.68
N ASP A 113 -7.07 4.40 -0.53
CA ASP A 113 -7.44 3.40 0.49
C ASP A 113 -6.87 3.75 1.89
N LYS A 114 -5.95 4.72 1.97
CA LYS A 114 -5.23 5.11 3.20
C LYS A 114 -5.67 6.43 3.79
N LEU A 115 -6.28 7.27 2.99
CA LEU A 115 -6.67 8.63 3.34
C LEU A 115 -8.19 8.74 3.50
N GLN A 116 -8.62 9.63 4.37
CA GLN A 116 -10.02 9.99 4.55
C GLN A 116 -10.16 11.50 4.40
N PHE A 117 -11.17 11.93 3.66
CA PHE A 117 -11.45 13.35 3.47
C PHE A 117 -12.40 13.82 4.58
N ARG A 118 -11.86 14.60 5.49
CA ARG A 118 -12.58 15.14 6.64
C ARG A 118 -12.57 16.67 6.58
N ASN A 119 -13.71 17.29 6.96
CA ASN A 119 -13.84 18.75 6.93
C ASN A 119 -13.36 19.41 8.24
N ASP A 120 -13.15 18.61 9.30
CA ASP A 120 -12.75 19.09 10.63
C ASP A 120 -11.23 18.98 10.88
N LYS A 121 -10.52 18.13 10.12
CA LYS A 121 -9.07 17.92 10.27
C LYS A 121 -8.45 17.22 9.07
N GLN A 122 -7.13 17.31 8.98
CA GLN A 122 -6.34 16.53 8.03
C GLN A 122 -6.31 15.03 8.41
N THR A 123 -6.10 14.19 7.39
CA THR A 123 -5.63 12.82 7.58
C THR A 123 -4.29 12.64 6.86
N THR A 124 -3.45 11.76 7.36
CA THR A 124 -2.08 11.57 6.87
C THR A 124 -1.75 10.11 6.72
N TYR A 125 -0.90 9.82 5.73
CA TYR A 125 -0.30 8.52 5.54
C TYR A 125 1.20 8.68 5.24
N PHE A 126 2.05 8.01 6.03
CA PHE A 126 3.49 8.01 5.79
C PHE A 126 3.83 7.06 4.65
N ILE A 127 4.14 7.64 3.46
CA ILE A 127 4.62 6.88 2.29
C ILE A 127 6.02 6.33 2.60
N LYS A 128 6.85 7.15 3.24
CA LYS A 128 8.17 6.78 3.73
C LYS A 128 8.50 7.57 5.00
N ASP A 129 8.92 6.85 6.03
CA ASP A 129 9.46 7.43 7.25
C ASP A 129 10.85 6.84 7.50
N GLY A 130 11.85 7.43 6.88
CA GLY A 130 13.24 7.02 6.93
C GLY A 130 14.15 8.07 7.56
N LYS A 131 15.42 7.71 7.79
CA LYS A 131 16.40 8.60 8.38
C LYS A 131 16.74 9.78 7.47
N SER A 132 16.91 9.55 6.17
CA SER A 132 17.34 10.58 5.22
C SER A 132 16.17 11.21 4.43
N VAL A 133 15.01 10.54 4.37
CA VAL A 133 13.84 11.02 3.62
C VAL A 133 12.57 10.71 4.39
N ARG A 134 11.70 11.71 4.51
CA ARG A 134 10.32 11.54 4.96
C ARG A 134 9.36 12.01 3.89
N GLN A 135 8.38 11.14 3.58
CA GLN A 135 7.29 11.45 2.66
C GLN A 135 5.95 11.18 3.32
N VAL A 136 5.08 12.17 3.31
CA VAL A 136 3.76 12.10 3.92
C VAL A 136 2.72 12.53 2.90
N ALA A 137 1.73 11.68 2.64
CA ALA A 137 0.51 12.10 1.96
C ALA A 137 -0.44 12.73 2.98
N VAL A 138 -1.04 13.85 2.61
CA VAL A 138 -2.00 14.59 3.44
C VAL A 138 -3.29 14.72 2.65
N ALA A 139 -4.42 14.42 3.29
CA ALA A 139 -5.75 14.67 2.73
C ALA A 139 -6.52 15.67 3.60
N LEU A 140 -7.23 16.58 2.93
CA LEU A 140 -8.12 17.57 3.50
C LEU A 140 -9.49 17.48 2.79
N GLY A 141 -10.58 17.54 3.54
CA GLY A 141 -11.91 17.85 3.00
C GLY A 141 -12.07 19.35 2.77
N GLU A 142 -13.24 19.73 2.29
CA GLU A 142 -13.58 21.15 2.07
C GLU A 142 -13.59 21.93 3.40
N GLY A 143 -12.84 23.03 3.44
CA GLY A 143 -12.68 23.87 4.60
C GLY A 143 -11.79 23.31 5.71
N ALA A 144 -11.30 22.06 5.59
CA ALA A 144 -10.37 21.50 6.56
C ALA A 144 -9.04 22.25 6.55
N VAL A 145 -8.47 22.44 7.74
CA VAL A 145 -7.26 23.24 7.93
C VAL A 145 -6.14 22.37 8.52
N LEU A 146 -5.03 22.29 7.79
CA LEU A 146 -3.75 21.93 8.38
C LEU A 146 -3.21 23.20 9.06
N LYS A 147 -3.40 23.26 10.38
CA LYS A 147 -3.16 24.46 11.19
C LYS A 147 -1.73 24.97 11.05
N LYS A 148 -1.56 26.23 11.36
CA LYS A 148 -0.25 26.93 11.37
C LYS A 148 0.84 26.12 12.04
N HIS A 149 1.91 25.90 11.31
CA HIS A 149 3.09 25.18 11.78
C HIS A 149 4.32 25.57 10.96
N THR A 150 5.48 25.13 11.38
CA THR A 150 6.74 25.28 10.65
C THR A 150 7.28 23.90 10.25
N THR A 151 8.20 23.86 9.33
CA THR A 151 9.04 22.69 9.04
C THR A 151 10.49 22.99 9.44
N ASP A 152 11.14 22.02 10.02
CA ASP A 152 12.54 22.09 10.49
C ASP A 152 13.56 22.12 9.33
N VAL A 153 13.22 21.51 8.21
CA VAL A 153 14.00 21.49 6.97
C VAL A 153 13.14 21.96 5.80
N PRO A 154 13.72 22.43 4.69
CA PRO A 154 12.93 22.72 3.48
C PRO A 154 12.13 21.50 3.05
N ALA A 155 10.92 21.73 2.55
CA ALA A 155 10.05 20.66 2.09
C ALA A 155 9.50 20.96 0.68
N THR A 156 9.27 19.91 -0.10
CA THR A 156 8.57 20.00 -1.38
C THR A 156 7.14 19.51 -1.20
N LEU A 157 6.17 20.34 -1.54
CA LEU A 157 4.77 19.98 -1.68
C LEU A 157 4.48 19.66 -3.14
N ILE A 158 3.77 18.57 -3.40
CA ILE A 158 3.27 18.19 -4.72
C ILE A 158 1.77 17.94 -4.59
N MET A 159 0.96 18.70 -5.29
CA MET A 159 -0.48 18.46 -5.37
C MET A 159 -0.75 17.22 -6.22
N VAL A 160 -1.57 16.31 -5.68
CA VAL A 160 -2.00 15.08 -6.37
C VAL A 160 -3.44 15.21 -6.87
N LYS A 161 -4.30 15.85 -6.05
CA LYS A 161 -5.74 16.01 -6.36
C LYS A 161 -6.31 17.21 -5.64
N GLY A 162 -7.17 17.95 -6.31
CA GLY A 162 -7.96 19.04 -5.76
C GLY A 162 -7.21 20.36 -5.71
N THR A 163 -7.69 21.25 -4.87
CA THR A 163 -7.18 22.62 -4.73
C THR A 163 -6.99 22.97 -3.27
N VAL A 164 -5.86 23.56 -2.92
CA VAL A 164 -5.62 24.10 -1.58
C VAL A 164 -5.23 25.57 -1.63
N ARG A 165 -5.57 26.29 -0.56
CA ARG A 165 -5.04 27.61 -0.27
C ARG A 165 -3.89 27.45 0.72
N PHE A 166 -2.69 27.80 0.27
CA PHE A 166 -1.47 27.75 1.06
C PHE A 166 -1.14 29.17 1.56
N ILE A 167 -1.21 29.37 2.87
CA ILE A 167 -0.98 30.68 3.46
C ILE A 167 0.42 30.74 4.06
N ILE A 168 1.25 31.67 3.59
CA ILE A 168 2.63 31.86 4.04
C ILE A 168 2.99 33.35 3.96
N TYR A 169 3.70 33.87 4.95
CA TYR A 169 4.01 35.30 5.07
C TYR A 169 2.76 36.22 4.99
N GLY A 170 1.60 35.72 5.43
CA GLY A 170 0.33 36.45 5.31
C GLY A 170 -0.21 36.55 3.87
N GLN A 171 0.40 35.88 2.92
CA GLN A 171 -0.02 35.81 1.53
C GLN A 171 -0.64 34.47 1.21
N GLU A 172 -1.58 34.46 0.26
CA GLU A 172 -2.23 33.26 -0.23
C GLU A 172 -1.61 32.80 -1.55
N VAL A 173 -1.26 31.53 -1.62
CA VAL A 173 -0.87 30.82 -2.85
C VAL A 173 -1.89 29.72 -3.08
N VAL A 174 -2.60 29.76 -4.21
CA VAL A 174 -3.54 28.72 -4.60
C VAL A 174 -2.79 27.63 -5.36
N LEU A 175 -2.80 26.40 -4.85
CA LEU A 175 -2.17 25.24 -5.48
C LEU A 175 -3.25 24.28 -5.98
N LYS A 176 -3.10 23.81 -7.22
CA LYS A 176 -4.02 22.90 -7.92
C LYS A 176 -3.32 21.61 -8.33
N ASP A 177 -4.06 20.69 -8.92
CA ASP A 177 -3.54 19.41 -9.43
C ASP A 177 -2.22 19.61 -10.18
N LEU A 178 -1.21 18.81 -9.82
CA LEU A 178 0.14 18.78 -10.39
C LEU A 178 1.02 20.01 -10.06
N ASP A 179 0.53 21.02 -9.34
CA ASP A 179 1.39 22.10 -8.86
C ASP A 179 2.42 21.57 -7.85
N THR A 180 3.61 22.17 -7.91
CA THR A 180 4.66 21.94 -6.92
C THR A 180 5.01 23.23 -6.21
N TYR A 181 5.32 23.16 -4.92
CA TYR A 181 5.67 24.31 -4.11
C TYR A 181 6.82 23.98 -3.17
N GLN A 182 7.80 24.90 -3.07
CA GLN A 182 8.92 24.77 -2.14
C GLN A 182 8.59 25.49 -0.85
N ILE A 183 8.49 24.76 0.24
CA ILE A 183 8.21 25.30 1.57
C ILE A 183 9.55 25.59 2.25
N PRO A 184 9.86 26.86 2.59
CA PRO A 184 11.08 27.21 3.30
C PRO A 184 11.08 26.63 4.73
N ALA A 185 12.27 26.29 5.25
CA ALA A 185 12.41 25.88 6.64
C ALA A 185 12.09 27.05 7.59
N ALA A 186 11.59 26.74 8.77
CA ALA A 186 11.30 27.65 9.87
C ALA A 186 10.31 28.79 9.55
N VAL A 187 9.58 28.71 8.44
CA VAL A 187 8.54 29.69 8.08
C VAL A 187 7.16 29.13 8.43
N GLU A 188 6.39 29.90 9.20
CA GLU A 188 5.03 29.53 9.58
C GLU A 188 4.11 29.55 8.36
N HIS A 189 3.34 28.50 8.20
CA HIS A 189 2.36 28.35 7.13
C HIS A 189 1.18 27.49 7.56
N GLU A 190 0.06 27.65 6.86
CA GLU A 190 -1.13 26.80 6.98
C GLU A 190 -1.68 26.39 5.61
N VAL A 191 -2.45 25.31 5.55
CA VAL A 191 -3.05 24.81 4.31
C VAL A 191 -4.53 24.56 4.52
N ILE A 192 -5.35 25.08 3.63
CA ILE A 192 -6.82 24.97 3.69
C ILE A 192 -7.31 24.24 2.45
N GLY A 193 -8.09 23.17 2.63
CA GLY A 193 -8.74 22.44 1.55
C GLY A 193 -9.87 23.26 0.92
N VAL A 194 -9.92 23.35 -0.41
CA VAL A 194 -10.94 24.10 -1.15
C VAL A 194 -12.02 23.17 -1.67
N GLU A 195 -11.65 21.98 -2.15
CA GLU A 195 -12.56 21.01 -2.71
C GLU A 195 -12.95 19.94 -1.67
N LYS A 196 -13.91 19.09 -2.01
CA LYS A 196 -14.32 17.97 -1.14
C LYS A 196 -13.18 16.98 -0.89
N GLU A 197 -12.27 16.86 -1.86
CA GLU A 197 -11.15 15.93 -1.82
C GLU A 197 -9.88 16.65 -2.28
N ASN A 198 -8.98 16.91 -1.35
CA ASN A 198 -7.68 17.52 -1.63
C ASN A 198 -6.58 16.61 -1.11
N VAL A 199 -5.62 16.26 -1.96
CA VAL A 199 -4.47 15.41 -1.62
C VAL A 199 -3.20 16.06 -2.09
N PHE A 200 -2.22 16.14 -1.21
CA PHE A 200 -0.86 16.53 -1.56
C PHE A 200 0.17 15.66 -0.83
N ILE A 201 1.36 15.60 -1.39
CA ILE A 201 2.49 14.88 -0.82
C ILE A 201 3.53 15.89 -0.37
N ILE A 202 4.00 15.75 0.85
CA ILE A 202 5.14 16.50 1.40
C ILE A 202 6.36 15.59 1.43
N THR A 203 7.45 16.05 0.82
CA THR A 203 8.75 15.38 0.89
C THR A 203 9.75 16.27 1.63
N LYS A 204 10.39 15.71 2.65
CA LYS A 204 11.50 16.33 3.40
C LYS A 204 12.77 15.49 3.21
N LEU A 205 13.86 16.15 2.87
CA LEU A 205 15.20 15.57 2.96
C LEU A 205 15.73 15.89 4.36
N LEU A 206 15.97 14.84 5.14
CA LEU A 206 16.48 14.96 6.49
C LEU A 206 18.02 14.94 6.42
N ALA A 207 18.68 15.82 7.19
CA ALA A 207 20.14 15.76 7.35
C ALA A 207 20.51 14.47 8.10
N ASP A 208 21.64 13.89 7.73
CA ASP A 208 22.25 12.75 8.44
C ASP A 208 22.72 13.15 9.84
#